data_a2e6fdc720f479b29749890099f6ac5d
#
_entry.id   a2e6fdc720f479b29749890099f6ac5d
#
_cell.length_a   1.000
_cell.length_b   1.000
_cell.length_c   1.000
_cell.angle_alpha   90.00
_cell.angle_beta   90.00
_cell.angle_gamma   90.00
#
_symmetry.space_group_name_H-M   'P 1'
#
loop_
_entity.id
_entity.type
_entity.pdbx_description
1 polymer ?
#
loop_
_entity_poly.entity_id
_entity_poly.type
_entity_poly.pdbx_seq_one_letter_code
_entity_poly.pdbx_strand_id
1 'polypeptide(L)'
;VDTFRAAGLKIFGPTAGAAQLEGSKAFTKDFLARHKIPTAEYQNFTEVEPALAYLREKGAPIVIKADGLAAGKGVIVAMTLEEAEAAVHDMLAGNAFGDAGHRIVIEEFLDGEEASFIVMVDGEHVLPMATSQDHKRVGDKDTGPNTGGMGAYSPAPVVTDEVHQRTMERIIWPTVKGMAAEGNTYTGFLYAGLMIDKQGNPKVIEFNCRFGDPETQPIMLRMKSDLVELCLAACEGKLDEKTSEWDERASLGVVMAAGGYPGDYRTGDVIHGLPLEEVADGKVFHAGTKLADNEQVVTSGGRVLCVTA
;
A
#
# COMPACT_ATOMS: atom_id res chain seq x y z
N VAL A 1 -8.84 -14.85 -8.06
CA VAL A 1 -8.05 -15.94 -7.43
C VAL A 1 -8.95 -17.15 -7.21
N ASP A 2 -10.05 -16.99 -6.47
CA ASP A 2 -10.92 -18.11 -6.08
C ASP A 2 -11.43 -18.94 -7.28
N THR A 3 -11.85 -18.28 -8.36
CA THR A 3 -12.29 -18.94 -9.61
C THR A 3 -11.18 -19.79 -10.24
N PHE A 4 -9.94 -19.28 -10.26
CA PHE A 4 -8.79 -20.02 -10.79
C PHE A 4 -8.45 -21.23 -9.93
N ARG A 5 -8.45 -21.07 -8.61
CA ARG A 5 -8.22 -22.18 -7.68
C ARG A 5 -9.30 -23.26 -7.80
N ALA A 6 -10.58 -22.84 -7.90
CA ALA A 6 -11.69 -23.78 -8.12
C ALA A 6 -11.55 -24.55 -9.45
N ALA A 7 -10.92 -23.98 -10.45
CA ALA A 7 -10.58 -24.64 -11.72
C ALA A 7 -9.28 -25.47 -11.69
N GLY A 8 -8.61 -25.59 -10.54
CA GLY A 8 -7.35 -26.32 -10.39
C GLY A 8 -6.13 -25.63 -11.01
N LEU A 9 -6.23 -24.34 -11.33
CA LEU A 9 -5.15 -23.57 -11.93
C LEU A 9 -4.24 -22.97 -10.85
N LYS A 10 -2.94 -22.98 -11.10
CA LYS A 10 -1.97 -22.30 -10.24
C LYS A 10 -2.17 -20.79 -10.34
N ILE A 11 -2.28 -20.13 -9.21
CA ILE A 11 -2.40 -18.67 -9.12
C ILE A 11 -1.79 -18.19 -7.80
N PHE A 12 -0.89 -17.21 -7.90
CA PHE A 12 -0.29 -16.55 -6.74
C PHE A 12 -1.09 -15.28 -6.42
N GLY A 13 -1.79 -15.29 -5.29
CA GLY A 13 -2.63 -14.20 -4.84
C GLY A 13 -3.57 -14.63 -3.71
N PRO A 14 -4.10 -13.68 -2.91
CA PRO A 14 -5.01 -13.99 -1.81
C PRO A 14 -6.41 -14.35 -2.30
N THR A 15 -7.11 -15.18 -1.54
CA THR A 15 -8.55 -15.39 -1.72
C THR A 15 -9.33 -14.13 -1.36
N ALA A 16 -10.61 -14.07 -1.74
CA ALA A 16 -11.49 -12.96 -1.34
C ALA A 16 -11.56 -12.79 0.19
N GLY A 17 -11.58 -13.89 0.95
CA GLY A 17 -11.55 -13.86 2.41
C GLY A 17 -10.26 -13.25 2.96
N ALA A 18 -9.09 -13.62 2.42
CA ALA A 18 -7.81 -13.07 2.83
C ALA A 18 -7.61 -11.61 2.36
N ALA A 19 -8.17 -11.25 1.20
CA ALA A 19 -8.08 -9.90 0.65
C ALA A 19 -8.89 -8.84 1.45
N GLN A 20 -9.69 -9.25 2.44
CA GLN A 20 -10.36 -8.34 3.38
C GLN A 20 -9.35 -7.46 4.14
N LEU A 21 -8.10 -7.91 4.30
CA LEU A 21 -7.02 -7.08 4.89
C LEU A 21 -6.78 -5.76 4.14
N GLU A 22 -7.07 -5.68 2.84
CA GLU A 22 -7.07 -4.42 2.07
C GLU A 22 -8.49 -3.89 1.88
N GLY A 23 -9.46 -4.78 1.67
CA GLY A 23 -10.83 -4.44 1.28
C GLY A 23 -11.65 -3.75 2.37
N SER A 24 -11.33 -3.95 3.65
CA SER A 24 -12.02 -3.32 4.78
C SER A 24 -11.05 -2.89 5.87
N LYS A 25 -10.95 -1.59 6.09
CA LYS A 25 -10.13 -1.01 7.17
C LYS A 25 -10.63 -1.39 8.55
N ALA A 26 -11.96 -1.44 8.72
CA ALA A 26 -12.57 -1.88 9.98
C ALA A 26 -12.24 -3.34 10.27
N PHE A 27 -12.38 -4.24 9.28
CA PHE A 27 -11.97 -5.63 9.44
C PHE A 27 -10.51 -5.73 9.85
N THR A 28 -9.63 -5.01 9.16
CA THR A 28 -8.18 -5.02 9.42
C THR A 28 -7.86 -4.53 10.83
N LYS A 29 -8.47 -3.43 11.27
CA LYS A 29 -8.25 -2.92 12.63
C LYS A 29 -8.72 -3.90 13.70
N ASP A 30 -9.91 -4.47 13.54
CA ASP A 30 -10.44 -5.46 14.47
C ASP A 30 -9.59 -6.74 14.50
N PHE A 31 -9.07 -7.17 13.33
CA PHE A 31 -8.11 -8.26 13.21
C PHE A 31 -6.79 -7.96 13.96
N LEU A 32 -6.21 -6.77 13.72
CA LEU A 32 -4.97 -6.35 14.38
C LEU A 32 -5.14 -6.31 15.91
N ALA A 33 -6.28 -5.83 16.39
CA ALA A 33 -6.59 -5.79 17.82
C ALA A 33 -6.71 -7.20 18.42
N ARG A 34 -7.46 -8.11 17.76
CA ARG A 34 -7.63 -9.50 18.22
C ARG A 34 -6.32 -10.25 18.35
N HIS A 35 -5.42 -10.02 17.38
CA HIS A 35 -4.11 -10.68 17.32
C HIS A 35 -2.98 -9.89 17.99
N LYS A 36 -3.30 -8.77 18.65
CA LYS A 36 -2.35 -7.89 19.36
C LYS A 36 -1.20 -7.41 18.48
N ILE A 37 -1.49 -7.14 17.21
CA ILE A 37 -0.54 -6.62 16.25
C ILE A 37 -0.47 -5.10 16.40
N PRO A 38 0.74 -4.51 16.50
CA PRO A 38 0.89 -3.07 16.73
C PRO A 38 0.27 -2.21 15.62
N THR A 39 -0.65 -1.34 15.99
CA THR A 39 -1.29 -0.35 15.10
C THR A 39 -1.73 0.86 15.92
N ALA A 40 -2.20 1.91 15.27
CA ALA A 40 -2.81 3.07 15.91
C ALA A 40 -4.05 2.68 16.73
N GLU A 41 -4.26 3.32 17.88
CA GLU A 41 -5.53 3.24 18.59
C GLU A 41 -6.67 3.66 17.65
N TYR A 42 -7.81 2.99 17.69
CA TYR A 42 -8.88 3.23 16.75
C TYR A 42 -10.27 2.97 17.32
N GLN A 43 -11.27 3.52 16.64
CA GLN A 43 -12.69 3.20 16.84
C GLN A 43 -13.43 3.24 15.51
N ASN A 44 -14.37 2.30 15.32
CA ASN A 44 -15.24 2.24 14.14
C ASN A 44 -16.55 2.95 14.40
N PHE A 45 -17.06 3.70 13.40
CA PHE A 45 -18.33 4.42 13.49
C PHE A 45 -19.17 4.28 12.21
N THR A 46 -20.50 4.20 12.40
CA THR A 46 -21.49 4.24 11.33
C THR A 46 -22.45 5.43 11.48
N GLU A 47 -22.35 6.18 12.59
CA GLU A 47 -23.22 7.31 12.91
C GLU A 47 -22.37 8.54 13.23
N VAL A 48 -22.85 9.72 12.81
CA VAL A 48 -22.13 10.99 12.95
C VAL A 48 -21.93 11.38 14.41
N GLU A 49 -22.99 11.40 15.21
CA GLU A 49 -22.94 11.91 16.58
C GLU A 49 -21.97 11.15 17.50
N PRO A 50 -21.94 9.80 17.52
CA PRO A 50 -20.94 9.05 18.27
C PRO A 50 -19.50 9.33 17.79
N ALA A 51 -19.29 9.49 16.47
CA ALA A 51 -17.98 9.81 15.91
C ALA A 51 -17.50 11.20 16.35
N LEU A 52 -18.38 12.22 16.31
CA LEU A 52 -18.07 13.58 16.80
C LEU A 52 -17.77 13.60 18.30
N ALA A 53 -18.51 12.83 19.10
CA ALA A 53 -18.23 12.72 20.54
C ALA A 53 -16.83 12.13 20.79
N TYR A 54 -16.45 11.11 20.06
CA TYR A 54 -15.11 10.50 20.13
C TYR A 54 -14.01 11.48 19.69
N LEU A 55 -14.22 12.25 18.60
CA LEU A 55 -13.28 13.27 18.18
C LEU A 55 -13.04 14.35 19.26
N ARG A 56 -14.11 14.80 19.93
CA ARG A 56 -14.01 15.80 20.99
C ARG A 56 -13.30 15.26 22.23
N GLU A 57 -13.40 13.98 22.51
CA GLU A 57 -12.67 13.31 23.58
C GLU A 57 -11.18 13.17 23.25
N LYS A 58 -10.85 12.74 22.02
CA LYS A 58 -9.46 12.45 21.63
C LYS A 58 -8.69 13.70 21.19
N GLY A 59 -9.36 14.68 20.59
CA GLY A 59 -8.73 15.89 20.05
C GLY A 59 -8.03 15.65 18.70
N ALA A 60 -7.23 16.64 18.28
CA ALA A 60 -6.41 16.59 17.07
C ALA A 60 -4.92 16.73 17.42
N PRO A 61 -3.97 16.26 16.60
CA PRO A 61 -4.20 15.63 15.29
C PRO A 61 -4.81 14.21 15.39
N ILE A 62 -5.61 13.84 14.38
CA ILE A 62 -6.30 12.56 14.33
C ILE A 62 -6.54 12.15 12.87
N VAL A 63 -6.74 10.87 12.61
CA VAL A 63 -6.92 10.35 11.25
C VAL A 63 -8.31 9.74 11.07
N ILE A 64 -9.01 10.15 10.02
CA ILE A 64 -10.34 9.64 9.66
C ILE A 64 -10.21 8.90 8.32
N LYS A 65 -10.66 7.65 8.29
CA LYS A 65 -10.59 6.78 7.10
C LYS A 65 -11.98 6.26 6.75
N ALA A 66 -12.41 6.44 5.50
CA ALA A 66 -13.56 5.71 4.97
C ALA A 66 -13.22 4.22 4.89
N ASP A 67 -14.15 3.36 5.32
CA ASP A 67 -14.00 1.91 5.19
C ASP A 67 -14.17 1.50 3.71
N GLY A 68 -13.43 0.49 3.27
CA GLY A 68 -13.42 0.04 1.89
C GLY A 68 -12.41 0.74 0.98
N LEU A 69 -12.48 0.38 -0.31
CA LEU A 69 -11.53 0.83 -1.33
C LEU A 69 -11.89 2.23 -1.83
N ALA A 70 -11.17 3.23 -1.40
CA ALA A 70 -11.33 4.64 -1.81
C ALA A 70 -10.13 5.20 -2.59
N ALA A 71 -9.31 4.32 -3.18
CA ALA A 71 -8.13 4.66 -4.01
C ALA A 71 -7.20 5.73 -3.37
N GLY A 72 -6.95 5.60 -2.05
CA GLY A 72 -6.11 6.54 -1.29
C GLY A 72 -6.77 7.88 -0.95
N LYS A 73 -7.94 8.18 -1.51
CA LYS A 73 -8.66 9.45 -1.27
C LYS A 73 -9.54 9.44 -0.02
N GLY A 74 -9.83 8.26 0.53
CA GLY A 74 -10.67 8.08 1.72
C GLY A 74 -9.91 8.20 3.05
N VAL A 75 -8.75 8.86 3.09
CA VAL A 75 -7.95 9.08 4.29
C VAL A 75 -7.72 10.57 4.48
N ILE A 76 -8.15 11.10 5.61
CA ILE A 76 -7.95 12.49 5.99
C ILE A 76 -7.16 12.54 7.29
N VAL A 77 -5.99 13.15 7.23
CA VAL A 77 -5.18 13.50 8.39
C VAL A 77 -5.60 14.88 8.84
N ALA A 78 -6.42 14.95 9.87
CA ALA A 78 -6.95 16.20 10.40
C ALA A 78 -6.01 16.78 11.47
N MET A 79 -5.50 17.95 11.21
CA MET A 79 -4.62 18.66 12.15
C MET A 79 -5.39 19.50 13.15
N THR A 80 -6.66 19.80 12.87
CA THR A 80 -7.58 20.51 13.76
C THR A 80 -8.86 19.72 13.98
N LEU A 81 -9.58 20.05 15.05
CA LEU A 81 -10.86 19.41 15.35
C LEU A 81 -11.92 19.74 14.29
N GLU A 82 -11.91 20.97 13.77
CA GLU A 82 -12.81 21.43 12.71
C GLU A 82 -12.64 20.61 11.43
N GLU A 83 -11.38 20.34 11.03
CA GLU A 83 -11.08 19.47 9.88
C GLU A 83 -11.57 18.05 10.12
N ALA A 84 -11.40 17.52 11.33
CA ALA A 84 -11.85 16.18 11.70
C ALA A 84 -13.38 16.06 11.68
N GLU A 85 -14.10 17.04 12.26
CA GLU A 85 -15.56 17.07 12.26
C GLU A 85 -16.12 17.19 10.82
N ALA A 86 -15.52 18.04 9.98
CA ALA A 86 -15.89 18.16 8.57
C ALA A 86 -15.70 16.82 7.83
N ALA A 87 -14.57 16.12 8.04
CA ALA A 87 -14.31 14.82 7.43
C ALA A 87 -15.34 13.76 7.83
N VAL A 88 -15.75 13.72 9.10
CA VAL A 88 -16.80 12.79 9.57
C VAL A 88 -18.13 13.08 8.87
N HIS A 89 -18.52 14.35 8.77
CA HIS A 89 -19.77 14.73 8.06
C HIS A 89 -19.72 14.37 6.58
N ASP A 90 -18.62 14.68 5.90
CA ASP A 90 -18.46 14.39 4.46
C ASP A 90 -18.50 12.89 4.17
N MET A 91 -17.88 12.08 5.02
CA MET A 91 -17.82 10.63 4.83
C MET A 91 -19.14 9.94 5.20
N LEU A 92 -19.72 10.20 6.37
CA LEU A 92 -20.89 9.49 6.87
C LEU A 92 -22.22 10.07 6.37
N ALA A 93 -22.34 11.40 6.21
CA ALA A 93 -23.57 12.07 5.82
C ALA A 93 -23.55 12.56 4.37
N GLY A 94 -22.38 12.94 3.85
CA GLY A 94 -22.23 13.54 2.53
C GLY A 94 -22.19 12.56 1.37
N ASN A 95 -22.16 11.27 1.63
CA ASN A 95 -22.05 10.21 0.62
C ASN A 95 -20.84 10.38 -0.35
N ALA A 96 -19.83 11.13 0.08
CA ALA A 96 -18.68 11.50 -0.75
C ALA A 96 -17.88 10.30 -1.28
N PHE A 97 -18.01 9.13 -0.62
CA PHE A 97 -17.32 7.89 -0.97
C PHE A 97 -18.26 6.71 -1.27
N GLY A 98 -19.56 6.99 -1.56
CA GLY A 98 -20.55 5.94 -1.84
C GLY A 98 -20.60 4.90 -0.73
N ASP A 99 -20.68 3.62 -1.08
CA ASP A 99 -20.77 2.52 -0.11
C ASP A 99 -19.58 2.44 0.86
N ALA A 100 -18.38 2.92 0.47
CA ALA A 100 -17.20 2.98 1.33
C ALA A 100 -17.34 3.99 2.48
N GLY A 101 -18.20 4.99 2.36
CA GLY A 101 -18.49 6.01 3.37
C GLY A 101 -19.52 5.63 4.42
N HIS A 102 -20.18 4.47 4.30
CA HIS A 102 -21.19 4.03 5.29
C HIS A 102 -20.59 3.66 6.65
N ARG A 103 -19.29 3.46 6.71
CA ARG A 103 -18.51 3.22 7.93
C ARG A 103 -17.16 3.92 7.83
N ILE A 104 -16.74 4.50 8.94
CA ILE A 104 -15.44 5.15 9.07
C ILE A 104 -14.65 4.52 10.21
N VAL A 105 -13.34 4.63 10.11
CA VAL A 105 -12.38 4.31 11.17
C VAL A 105 -11.73 5.62 11.59
N ILE A 106 -11.78 5.96 12.87
CA ILE A 106 -11.05 7.08 13.45
C ILE A 106 -9.85 6.51 14.19
N GLU A 107 -8.65 7.01 13.88
CA GLU A 107 -7.39 6.48 14.37
C GLU A 107 -6.52 7.56 15.00
N GLU A 108 -5.72 7.16 15.99
CA GLU A 108 -4.60 7.93 16.51
C GLU A 108 -3.69 8.40 15.37
N PHE A 109 -3.27 9.67 15.42
CA PHE A 109 -2.21 10.15 14.54
C PHE A 109 -0.86 9.56 14.98
N LEU A 110 -0.18 8.88 14.05
CA LEU A 110 1.14 8.31 14.29
C LEU A 110 2.22 9.25 13.79
N ASP A 111 3.22 9.56 14.64
CA ASP A 111 4.40 10.34 14.30
C ASP A 111 5.60 9.41 14.08
N GLY A 112 6.26 9.53 12.93
CA GLY A 112 7.39 8.70 12.56
C GLY A 112 7.73 8.79 11.08
N GLU A 113 8.46 7.80 10.58
CA GLU A 113 8.75 7.63 9.16
C GLU A 113 7.96 6.46 8.58
N GLU A 114 7.30 6.71 7.44
CA GLU A 114 6.59 5.65 6.74
C GLU A 114 7.57 4.72 6.00
N ALA A 115 7.26 3.44 5.98
CA ALA A 115 7.98 2.45 5.20
C ALA A 115 7.04 1.39 4.62
N SER A 116 7.41 0.88 3.46
CA SER A 116 6.73 -0.21 2.77
C SER A 116 7.48 -1.52 3.02
N PHE A 117 6.86 -2.42 3.76
CA PHE A 117 7.41 -3.73 4.08
C PHE A 117 6.61 -4.81 3.37
N ILE A 118 7.19 -5.38 2.32
CA ILE A 118 6.49 -6.31 1.42
C ILE A 118 7.07 -7.70 1.58
N VAL A 119 6.19 -8.70 1.65
CA VAL A 119 6.58 -10.10 1.75
C VAL A 119 5.78 -10.96 0.76
N MET A 120 6.39 -12.05 0.30
CA MET A 120 5.66 -13.15 -0.32
C MET A 120 5.22 -14.12 0.76
N VAL A 121 4.00 -14.63 0.66
CA VAL A 121 3.42 -15.60 1.60
C VAL A 121 2.81 -16.76 0.81
N ASP A 122 3.06 -17.98 1.24
CA ASP A 122 2.51 -19.20 0.64
C ASP A 122 1.45 -19.92 1.49
N GLY A 123 1.01 -19.26 2.54
CA GLY A 123 0.08 -19.78 3.54
C GLY A 123 0.75 -20.14 4.86
N GLU A 124 1.99 -20.62 4.83
CA GLU A 124 2.75 -21.04 6.00
C GLU A 124 4.10 -20.31 6.10
N HIS A 125 4.80 -20.15 4.97
CA HIS A 125 6.12 -19.55 4.91
C HIS A 125 6.05 -18.11 4.40
N VAL A 126 7.06 -17.34 4.75
CA VAL A 126 7.19 -15.92 4.40
C VAL A 126 8.58 -15.65 3.83
N LEU A 127 8.64 -15.02 2.67
CA LEU A 127 9.87 -14.53 2.06
C LEU A 127 9.83 -13.01 1.95
N PRO A 128 10.61 -12.26 2.74
CA PRO A 128 10.66 -10.81 2.64
C PRO A 128 11.26 -10.34 1.32
N MET A 129 10.65 -9.28 0.75
CA MET A 129 11.21 -8.53 -0.38
C MET A 129 12.13 -7.43 0.13
N ALA A 130 12.86 -6.76 -0.79
CA ALA A 130 13.59 -5.55 -0.44
C ALA A 130 12.63 -4.49 0.09
N THR A 131 13.06 -3.74 1.12
CA THR A 131 12.28 -2.66 1.72
C THR A 131 12.22 -1.44 0.80
N SER A 132 11.21 -0.59 0.97
CA SER A 132 11.02 0.62 0.18
C SER A 132 10.35 1.71 1.02
N GLN A 133 10.50 2.96 0.59
CA GLN A 133 9.70 4.09 1.07
C GLN A 133 9.09 4.79 -0.13
N ASP A 134 7.76 4.99 -0.09
CA ASP A 134 7.05 5.77 -1.10
C ASP A 134 6.80 7.21 -0.62
N HIS A 135 6.47 8.08 -1.58
CA HIS A 135 6.19 9.49 -1.34
C HIS A 135 4.81 9.82 -1.89
N LYS A 136 3.84 9.97 -0.97
CA LYS A 136 2.41 10.08 -1.31
C LYS A 136 1.96 11.50 -1.60
N ARG A 137 2.63 12.53 -1.05
CA ARG A 137 2.25 13.93 -1.27
C ARG A 137 2.69 14.42 -2.64
N VAL A 138 1.82 15.21 -3.31
CA VAL A 138 2.09 15.68 -4.68
C VAL A 138 3.13 16.80 -4.73
N GLY A 139 3.25 17.58 -3.69
CA GLY A 139 4.10 18.78 -3.65
C GLY A 139 5.44 18.57 -2.95
N ASP A 140 6.37 19.46 -3.23
CA ASP A 140 7.69 19.48 -2.62
C ASP A 140 7.61 19.54 -1.08
N LYS A 141 8.59 18.92 -0.43
CA LYS A 141 8.69 18.87 1.04
C LYS A 141 7.46 18.24 1.72
N ASP A 142 6.93 17.23 1.11
CA ASP A 142 5.78 16.46 1.63
C ASP A 142 4.54 17.35 1.88
N THR A 143 4.19 18.19 0.89
CA THR A 143 3.05 19.10 0.94
C THR A 143 1.97 18.75 -0.09
N GLY A 144 0.78 19.36 0.05
CA GLY A 144 -0.33 19.16 -0.87
C GLY A 144 -1.13 17.88 -0.60
N PRO A 145 -2.06 17.51 -1.49
CA PRO A 145 -2.90 16.35 -1.32
C PRO A 145 -2.12 15.03 -1.45
N ASN A 146 -2.65 13.98 -0.83
CA ASN A 146 -2.19 12.61 -1.04
C ASN A 146 -2.48 12.13 -2.45
N THR A 147 -1.61 11.27 -2.96
CA THR A 147 -1.70 10.63 -4.28
C THR A 147 -1.62 9.11 -4.13
N GLY A 148 -1.59 8.40 -5.24
CA GLY A 148 -1.28 6.96 -5.26
C GLY A 148 0.20 6.63 -5.07
N GLY A 149 1.07 7.63 -4.88
CA GLY A 149 2.54 7.54 -4.80
C GLY A 149 3.21 8.27 -5.97
N MET A 150 4.09 9.21 -5.66
CA MET A 150 4.83 10.03 -6.64
C MET A 150 6.23 9.53 -6.91
N GLY A 151 6.65 8.52 -6.20
CA GLY A 151 7.94 7.87 -6.35
C GLY A 151 8.27 7.03 -5.11
N ALA A 152 9.25 6.17 -5.27
CA ALA A 152 9.75 5.33 -4.18
C ALA A 152 11.22 5.03 -4.38
N TYR A 153 11.90 4.73 -3.30
CA TYR A 153 13.26 4.21 -3.35
C TYR A 153 13.39 2.90 -2.54
N SER A 154 14.37 2.12 -2.87
CA SER A 154 14.73 0.87 -2.22
C SER A 154 16.26 0.78 -2.10
N PRO A 155 16.83 0.36 -0.94
CA PRO A 155 16.13 -0.03 0.28
C PRO A 155 15.62 1.17 1.08
N ALA A 156 14.77 0.91 2.10
CA ALA A 156 14.32 1.90 3.06
C ALA A 156 15.34 2.04 4.20
N PRO A 157 16.06 3.18 4.35
CA PRO A 157 17.06 3.35 5.41
C PRO A 157 16.50 3.26 6.82
N VAL A 158 15.23 3.65 7.02
CA VAL A 158 14.54 3.59 8.31
C VAL A 158 14.30 2.14 8.76
N VAL A 159 14.27 1.19 7.83
CA VAL A 159 14.12 -0.25 8.14
C VAL A 159 15.50 -0.86 8.38
N THR A 160 16.05 -0.60 9.54
CA THR A 160 17.29 -1.26 10.02
C THR A 160 17.04 -2.75 10.26
N ASP A 161 18.10 -3.53 10.47
CA ASP A 161 17.98 -4.97 10.79
C ASP A 161 17.10 -5.20 12.02
N GLU A 162 17.20 -4.33 13.03
CA GLU A 162 16.37 -4.41 14.23
C GLU A 162 14.88 -4.12 13.92
N VAL A 163 14.59 -3.09 13.12
CA VAL A 163 13.22 -2.77 12.68
C VAL A 163 12.67 -3.89 11.82
N HIS A 164 13.48 -4.46 10.92
CA HIS A 164 13.10 -5.63 10.12
C HIS A 164 12.70 -6.80 11.01
N GLN A 165 13.54 -7.16 11.98
CA GLN A 165 13.25 -8.25 12.91
C GLN A 165 11.97 -7.98 13.71
N ARG A 166 11.80 -6.77 14.28
CA ARG A 166 10.58 -6.37 14.99
C ARG A 166 9.33 -6.46 14.12
N THR A 167 9.45 -6.06 12.86
CA THR A 167 8.33 -6.13 11.88
C THR A 167 7.94 -7.59 11.62
N MET A 168 8.91 -8.46 11.36
CA MET A 168 8.65 -9.88 11.15
C MET A 168 7.99 -10.53 12.38
N GLU A 169 8.54 -10.30 13.57
CA GLU A 169 8.07 -10.95 14.81
C GLU A 169 6.72 -10.42 15.30
N ARG A 170 6.49 -9.09 15.21
CA ARG A 170 5.33 -8.46 15.83
C ARG A 170 4.19 -8.19 14.87
N ILE A 171 4.45 -8.19 13.56
CA ILE A 171 3.46 -7.82 12.54
C ILE A 171 3.26 -8.97 11.54
N ILE A 172 4.30 -9.35 10.79
CA ILE A 172 4.13 -10.27 9.65
C ILE A 172 3.73 -11.67 10.10
N TRP A 173 4.51 -12.30 10.98
CA TRP A 173 4.17 -13.64 11.47
C TRP A 173 2.84 -13.70 12.21
N PRO A 174 2.50 -12.77 13.10
CA PRO A 174 1.18 -12.73 13.71
C PRO A 174 0.04 -12.56 12.71
N THR A 175 0.24 -11.77 11.64
CA THR A 175 -0.76 -11.58 10.58
C THR A 175 -0.99 -12.90 9.82
N VAL A 176 0.07 -13.54 9.34
CA VAL A 176 -0.04 -14.79 8.57
C VAL A 176 -0.69 -15.90 9.42
N LYS A 177 -0.24 -16.07 10.65
CA LYS A 177 -0.80 -17.07 11.59
C LYS A 177 -2.24 -16.75 11.99
N GLY A 178 -2.54 -15.48 12.25
CA GLY A 178 -3.88 -15.02 12.60
C GLY A 178 -4.88 -15.24 11.48
N MET A 179 -4.52 -14.90 10.23
CA MET A 179 -5.36 -15.14 9.07
C MET A 179 -5.64 -16.63 8.87
N ALA A 180 -4.63 -17.48 9.02
CA ALA A 180 -4.82 -18.94 8.95
C ALA A 180 -5.72 -19.44 10.08
N ALA A 181 -5.56 -18.97 11.31
CA ALA A 181 -6.39 -19.34 12.45
C ALA A 181 -7.86 -18.92 12.30
N GLU A 182 -8.13 -17.83 11.57
CA GLU A 182 -9.48 -17.37 11.24
C GLU A 182 -10.05 -18.01 9.96
N GLY A 183 -9.36 -19.01 9.38
CA GLY A 183 -9.82 -19.72 8.17
C GLY A 183 -9.60 -18.98 6.87
N ASN A 184 -8.82 -17.90 6.87
CA ASN A 184 -8.49 -17.09 5.71
C ASN A 184 -6.98 -17.16 5.40
N THR A 185 -6.45 -18.37 5.22
CA THR A 185 -5.02 -18.59 4.91
C THR A 185 -4.55 -17.66 3.80
N TYR A 186 -3.49 -16.90 4.07
CA TYR A 186 -2.98 -15.90 3.15
C TYR A 186 -1.95 -16.51 2.19
N THR A 187 -2.14 -16.31 0.90
CA THR A 187 -1.15 -16.59 -0.16
C THR A 187 -1.09 -15.38 -1.08
N GLY A 188 0.09 -14.92 -1.41
CA GLY A 188 0.26 -13.74 -2.27
C GLY A 188 1.29 -12.76 -1.72
N PHE A 189 1.40 -11.60 -2.36
CA PHE A 189 2.12 -10.48 -1.78
C PHE A 189 1.30 -9.86 -0.66
N LEU A 190 1.93 -9.68 0.48
CA LEU A 190 1.40 -8.92 1.60
C LEU A 190 2.26 -7.67 1.80
N TYR A 191 1.70 -6.52 1.52
CA TYR A 191 2.32 -5.22 1.76
C TYR A 191 1.83 -4.71 3.12
N ALA A 192 2.74 -4.50 4.05
CA ALA A 192 2.49 -3.79 5.29
C ALA A 192 3.01 -2.35 5.18
N GLY A 193 2.10 -1.38 5.14
CA GLY A 193 2.41 0.03 5.32
C GLY A 193 2.66 0.30 6.80
N LEU A 194 3.85 0.76 7.13
CA LEU A 194 4.32 0.91 8.50
C LEU A 194 4.60 2.37 8.83
N MET A 195 4.27 2.78 10.04
CA MET A 195 4.85 3.95 10.69
C MET A 195 5.90 3.47 11.69
N ILE A 196 7.12 3.96 11.57
CA ILE A 196 8.25 3.60 12.43
C ILE A 196 8.58 4.79 13.31
N ASP A 197 8.40 4.64 14.61
CA ASP A 197 8.68 5.70 15.57
C ASP A 197 10.19 5.93 15.76
N LYS A 198 10.55 6.98 16.50
CA LYS A 198 11.95 7.34 16.79
C LYS A 198 12.73 6.27 17.58
N GLN A 199 12.03 5.32 18.19
CA GLN A 199 12.60 4.18 18.91
C GLN A 199 12.70 2.91 18.05
N GLY A 200 12.32 3.01 16.75
CA GLY A 200 12.32 1.90 15.81
C GLY A 200 11.20 0.89 16.06
N ASN A 201 10.07 1.30 16.66
CA ASN A 201 8.91 0.44 16.80
C ASN A 201 7.98 0.60 15.61
N PRO A 202 7.73 -0.47 14.83
CA PRO A 202 6.79 -0.42 13.73
C PRO A 202 5.35 -0.55 14.22
N LYS A 203 4.45 0.27 13.68
CA LYS A 203 3.00 0.14 13.78
C LYS A 203 2.39 0.04 12.39
N VAL A 204 1.40 -0.83 12.21
CA VAL A 204 0.69 -0.96 10.92
C VAL A 204 -0.20 0.25 10.69
N ILE A 205 -0.03 0.89 9.53
CA ILE A 205 -0.94 1.92 9.00
C ILE A 205 -2.07 1.25 8.22
N GLU A 206 -1.69 0.33 7.31
CA GLU A 206 -2.59 -0.41 6.42
C GLU A 206 -1.91 -1.67 5.88
N PHE A 207 -2.71 -2.62 5.41
CA PHE A 207 -2.25 -3.69 4.53
C PHE A 207 -2.75 -3.47 3.11
N ASN A 208 -1.93 -3.89 2.14
CA ASN A 208 -2.34 -4.08 0.76
C ASN A 208 -2.06 -5.53 0.37
N CYS A 209 -3.03 -6.14 -0.33
CA CYS A 209 -2.99 -7.56 -0.71
C CYS A 209 -2.38 -7.76 -2.11
N ARG A 210 -1.37 -6.98 -2.41
CA ARG A 210 -0.66 -6.89 -3.68
C ARG A 210 0.73 -6.29 -3.47
N PHE A 211 1.53 -6.27 -4.53
CA PHE A 211 2.77 -5.51 -4.53
C PHE A 211 2.49 -4.00 -4.51
N GLY A 212 3.45 -3.18 -4.12
CA GLY A 212 3.32 -1.73 -4.05
C GLY A 212 3.35 -1.04 -5.42
N ASP A 213 2.74 0.12 -5.53
CA ASP A 213 2.83 1.02 -6.68
C ASP A 213 2.94 2.47 -6.18
N PRO A 214 4.15 3.08 -6.23
CA PRO A 214 5.24 2.82 -7.18
C PRO A 214 6.45 2.02 -6.63
N GLU A 215 6.33 1.25 -5.57
CA GLU A 215 7.45 0.51 -4.97
C GLU A 215 7.95 -0.66 -5.83
N THR A 216 7.06 -1.26 -6.63
CA THR A 216 7.42 -2.41 -7.49
C THR A 216 8.58 -2.09 -8.40
N GLN A 217 8.58 -0.93 -9.04
CA GLN A 217 9.57 -0.55 -10.03
C GLN A 217 11.00 -0.51 -9.45
N PRO A 218 11.30 0.26 -8.39
CA PRO A 218 12.63 0.26 -7.80
C PRO A 218 13.01 -1.05 -7.14
N ILE A 219 12.07 -1.79 -6.55
CA ILE A 219 12.35 -3.10 -5.94
C ILE A 219 12.74 -4.10 -7.03
N MET A 220 11.98 -4.17 -8.13
CA MET A 220 12.26 -5.10 -9.24
C MET A 220 13.59 -4.78 -9.94
N LEU A 221 13.98 -3.51 -10.03
CA LEU A 221 15.25 -3.14 -10.63
C LEU A 221 16.46 -3.68 -9.81
N ARG A 222 16.27 -3.87 -8.51
CA ARG A 222 17.28 -4.47 -7.61
C ARG A 222 17.25 -6.00 -7.55
N MET A 223 16.15 -6.61 -7.99
CA MET A 223 15.94 -8.04 -7.84
C MET A 223 16.83 -8.83 -8.82
N LYS A 224 17.65 -9.75 -8.30
CA LYS A 224 18.49 -10.67 -9.07
C LYS A 224 17.85 -12.05 -9.23
N SER A 225 16.97 -12.43 -8.29
CA SER A 225 16.25 -13.70 -8.36
C SER A 225 15.15 -13.68 -9.42
N ASP A 226 14.82 -14.83 -9.98
CA ASP A 226 13.67 -14.98 -10.87
C ASP A 226 12.36 -14.96 -10.07
N LEU A 227 11.55 -13.90 -10.27
CA LEU A 227 10.27 -13.72 -9.59
C LEU A 227 9.27 -14.83 -9.93
N VAL A 228 9.30 -15.37 -11.17
CA VAL A 228 8.39 -16.44 -11.59
C VAL A 228 8.69 -17.72 -10.82
N GLU A 229 9.96 -18.05 -10.62
CA GLU A 229 10.35 -19.21 -9.79
C GLU A 229 9.87 -19.07 -8.35
N LEU A 230 9.97 -17.86 -7.76
CA LEU A 230 9.47 -17.59 -6.41
C LEU A 230 7.95 -17.72 -6.33
N CYS A 231 7.23 -17.20 -7.33
CA CYS A 231 5.77 -17.33 -7.40
C CYS A 231 5.32 -18.78 -7.56
N LEU A 232 6.04 -19.58 -8.37
CA LEU A 232 5.77 -21.01 -8.51
C LEU A 232 6.02 -21.76 -7.21
N ALA A 233 7.13 -21.48 -6.52
CA ALA A 233 7.42 -22.06 -5.21
C ALA A 233 6.33 -21.71 -4.19
N ALA A 234 5.86 -20.45 -4.19
CA ALA A 234 4.75 -20.03 -3.33
C ALA A 234 3.44 -20.77 -3.63
N CYS A 235 3.14 -21.00 -4.92
CA CYS A 235 1.96 -21.80 -5.30
C CYS A 235 2.06 -23.27 -4.85
N GLU A 236 3.25 -23.76 -4.57
CA GLU A 236 3.55 -25.12 -4.12
C GLU A 236 3.79 -25.24 -2.61
N GLY A 237 3.73 -24.11 -1.86
CA GLY A 237 3.99 -24.08 -0.42
C GLY A 237 5.46 -24.33 -0.07
N LYS A 238 6.39 -23.87 -0.91
CA LYS A 238 7.84 -24.14 -0.83
C LYS A 238 8.69 -22.85 -0.74
N LEU A 239 8.16 -21.77 -0.19
CA LEU A 239 8.95 -20.55 -0.02
C LEU A 239 10.10 -20.71 0.99
N ASP A 240 10.00 -21.64 1.92
CA ASP A 240 11.09 -22.00 2.86
C ASP A 240 12.33 -22.61 2.18
N GLU A 241 12.18 -23.15 0.96
CA GLU A 241 13.27 -23.66 0.13
C GLU A 241 13.93 -22.57 -0.74
N LYS A 242 13.42 -21.34 -0.69
CA LYS A 242 13.84 -20.23 -1.55
C LYS A 242 14.46 -19.09 -0.77
N THR A 243 15.36 -18.40 -1.45
CA THR A 243 15.94 -17.12 -1.00
C THR A 243 15.79 -16.08 -2.11
N SER A 244 15.77 -14.81 -1.75
CA SER A 244 15.80 -13.71 -2.71
C SER A 244 17.14 -12.99 -2.68
N GLU A 245 17.71 -12.76 -3.85
CA GLU A 245 18.98 -12.05 -4.04
C GLU A 245 18.71 -10.65 -4.61
N TRP A 246 19.46 -9.66 -4.10
CA TRP A 246 19.26 -8.25 -4.40
C TRP A 246 20.56 -7.59 -4.82
N ASP A 247 20.48 -6.61 -5.71
CA ASP A 247 21.56 -5.68 -5.96
C ASP A 247 21.76 -4.80 -4.71
N GLU A 248 23.01 -4.61 -4.30
CA GLU A 248 23.34 -3.80 -3.12
C GLU A 248 23.17 -2.30 -3.37
N ARG A 249 23.16 -1.87 -4.64
CA ARG A 249 22.90 -0.49 -5.01
C ARG A 249 21.47 -0.10 -4.68
N ALA A 250 21.26 1.16 -4.31
CA ALA A 250 19.94 1.72 -4.16
C ALA A 250 19.29 1.93 -5.55
N SER A 251 17.96 1.89 -5.58
CA SER A 251 17.17 2.24 -6.75
C SER A 251 16.11 3.26 -6.37
N LEU A 252 15.86 4.23 -7.26
CA LEU A 252 14.86 5.29 -7.14
C LEU A 252 13.94 5.27 -8.35
N GLY A 253 12.64 5.25 -8.12
CA GLY A 253 11.61 5.47 -9.12
C GLY A 253 10.93 6.83 -8.93
N VAL A 254 10.84 7.61 -9.99
CA VAL A 254 10.14 8.91 -10.00
C VAL A 254 8.93 8.82 -10.93
N VAL A 255 7.75 9.11 -10.41
CA VAL A 255 6.51 9.09 -11.17
C VAL A 255 6.31 10.40 -11.90
N MET A 256 6.08 10.33 -13.20
CA MET A 256 5.62 11.43 -14.03
C MET A 256 4.10 11.38 -14.11
N ALA A 257 3.44 12.45 -13.68
CA ALA A 257 1.99 12.55 -13.66
C ALA A 257 1.46 13.53 -14.71
N ALA A 258 0.20 13.33 -15.12
CA ALA A 258 -0.52 14.27 -15.96
C ALA A 258 -0.77 15.59 -15.21
N GLY A 259 -0.75 16.71 -15.93
CA GLY A 259 -1.03 18.02 -15.34
C GLY A 259 -2.42 18.07 -14.72
N GLY A 260 -2.48 18.45 -13.42
CA GLY A 260 -3.71 18.47 -12.60
C GLY A 260 -3.85 17.30 -11.64
N TYR A 261 -3.12 16.20 -11.85
CA TYR A 261 -3.15 15.05 -10.92
C TYR A 261 -2.73 15.48 -9.48
N PRO A 262 -3.37 15.02 -8.41
CA PRO A 262 -4.41 13.97 -8.30
C PRO A 262 -5.86 14.46 -8.50
N GLY A 263 -6.07 15.73 -8.85
CA GLY A 263 -7.38 16.27 -9.22
C GLY A 263 -7.75 15.89 -10.67
N ASP A 264 -8.54 16.74 -11.32
CA ASP A 264 -8.93 16.54 -12.71
C ASP A 264 -7.73 16.72 -13.64
N TYR A 265 -7.53 15.79 -14.56
CA TYR A 265 -6.45 15.81 -15.52
C TYR A 265 -6.91 15.41 -16.93
N ARG A 266 -6.22 15.94 -17.93
CA ARG A 266 -6.45 15.61 -19.33
C ARG A 266 -5.70 14.32 -19.71
N THR A 267 -6.28 13.56 -20.65
CA THR A 267 -5.65 12.39 -21.29
C THR A 267 -5.55 12.59 -22.80
N GLY A 268 -4.72 11.77 -23.46
CA GLY A 268 -4.55 11.81 -24.91
C GLY A 268 -3.38 12.68 -25.38
N ASP A 269 -2.59 13.25 -24.47
CA ASP A 269 -1.39 13.99 -24.81
C ASP A 269 -0.29 13.06 -25.30
N VAL A 270 0.36 13.39 -26.42
CA VAL A 270 1.45 12.61 -27.00
C VAL A 270 2.68 12.66 -26.10
N ILE A 271 3.27 11.49 -25.83
CA ILE A 271 4.49 11.36 -25.06
C ILE A 271 5.68 11.30 -26.01
N HIS A 272 6.61 12.22 -25.87
CA HIS A 272 7.83 12.30 -26.66
C HIS A 272 9.06 11.90 -25.85
N GLY A 273 10.12 11.45 -26.53
CA GLY A 273 11.41 11.18 -25.92
C GLY A 273 11.47 9.87 -25.12
N LEU A 274 10.55 8.96 -25.36
CA LEU A 274 10.67 7.61 -24.80
C LEU A 274 11.93 6.92 -25.34
N PRO A 275 12.71 6.23 -24.50
CA PRO A 275 13.90 5.52 -24.96
C PRO A 275 13.51 4.42 -25.95
N LEU A 276 14.20 4.36 -27.08
CA LEU A 276 14.04 3.33 -28.11
C LEU A 276 14.91 2.09 -27.82
N GLU A 277 15.93 2.25 -26.98
CA GLU A 277 16.86 1.21 -26.59
C GLU A 277 16.86 1.05 -25.07
N GLU A 278 17.41 -0.05 -24.59
CA GLU A 278 17.59 -0.24 -23.15
C GLU A 278 18.50 0.84 -22.56
N VAL A 279 18.07 1.41 -21.47
CA VAL A 279 18.85 2.38 -20.70
C VAL A 279 19.71 1.61 -19.72
N ALA A 280 21.02 1.82 -19.75
CA ALA A 280 21.94 1.17 -18.82
C ALA A 280 21.58 1.59 -17.37
N ASP A 281 21.45 0.58 -16.49
CA ASP A 281 21.08 0.77 -15.09
C ASP A 281 19.78 1.57 -14.82
N GLY A 282 18.87 1.58 -15.80
CA GLY A 282 17.59 2.29 -15.64
C GLY A 282 16.49 1.75 -16.54
N LYS A 283 15.25 2.13 -16.22
CA LYS A 283 14.07 1.77 -17.01
C LYS A 283 12.97 2.80 -16.92
N VAL A 284 12.26 3.00 -18.03
CA VAL A 284 11.01 3.74 -18.06
C VAL A 284 9.84 2.74 -18.07
N PHE A 285 9.07 2.75 -17.01
CA PHE A 285 7.88 1.90 -16.89
C PHE A 285 6.64 2.68 -17.31
N HIS A 286 5.81 2.05 -18.13
CA HIS A 286 4.52 2.59 -18.53
C HIS A 286 3.47 2.30 -17.44
N ALA A 287 2.65 3.30 -17.11
CA ALA A 287 1.51 3.19 -16.22
C ALA A 287 0.25 3.70 -16.95
N GLY A 288 -0.16 4.93 -16.76
CA GLY A 288 -1.30 5.54 -17.45
C GLY A 288 -0.99 5.94 -18.90
N THR A 289 -0.61 4.99 -19.74
CA THR A 289 -0.33 5.19 -21.16
C THR A 289 -1.12 4.24 -22.04
N LYS A 290 -1.34 4.60 -23.30
CA LYS A 290 -1.90 3.72 -24.33
C LYS A 290 -1.33 4.07 -25.70
N LEU A 291 -1.43 3.14 -26.66
CA LEU A 291 -1.22 3.42 -28.07
C LEU A 291 -2.47 4.09 -28.65
N ALA A 292 -2.29 5.19 -29.37
CA ALA A 292 -3.32 5.81 -30.20
C ALA A 292 -3.38 5.13 -31.58
N ASP A 293 -4.42 5.42 -32.36
CA ASP A 293 -4.63 4.79 -33.67
C ASP A 293 -3.48 5.06 -34.68
N ASN A 294 -2.71 6.11 -34.46
CA ASN A 294 -1.52 6.46 -35.25
C ASN A 294 -0.21 5.89 -34.67
N GLU A 295 -0.28 4.89 -33.81
CA GLU A 295 0.85 4.25 -33.13
C GLU A 295 1.67 5.16 -32.20
N GLN A 296 1.19 6.35 -31.91
CA GLN A 296 1.81 7.22 -30.91
C GLN A 296 1.43 6.78 -29.49
N VAL A 297 2.38 6.85 -28.57
CA VAL A 297 2.11 6.65 -27.14
C VAL A 297 1.53 7.92 -26.57
N VAL A 298 0.38 7.81 -25.92
CA VAL A 298 -0.34 8.94 -25.34
C VAL A 298 -0.70 8.69 -23.87
N THR A 299 -0.94 9.76 -23.12
CA THR A 299 -1.40 9.67 -21.74
C THR A 299 -2.82 9.09 -21.69
N SER A 300 -3.07 8.20 -20.70
CA SER A 300 -4.39 7.61 -20.47
C SER A 300 -4.75 7.48 -18.98
N GLY A 301 -3.94 8.01 -18.09
CA GLY A 301 -4.16 8.02 -16.66
C GLY A 301 -3.43 9.14 -15.96
N GLY A 302 -3.66 9.30 -14.66
CA GLY A 302 -3.08 10.39 -13.87
C GLY A 302 -1.59 10.18 -13.60
N ARG A 303 -1.17 8.99 -13.14
CA ARG A 303 0.24 8.58 -13.09
C ARG A 303 0.58 7.94 -14.43
N VAL A 304 1.49 8.54 -15.16
CA VAL A 304 1.73 8.26 -16.60
C VAL A 304 2.90 7.31 -16.80
N LEU A 305 4.05 7.66 -16.27
CA LEU A 305 5.30 6.89 -16.37
C LEU A 305 5.98 6.82 -15.01
N CYS A 306 6.83 5.81 -14.82
CA CYS A 306 7.80 5.80 -13.73
C CYS A 306 9.20 5.63 -14.32
N VAL A 307 10.06 6.63 -14.13
CA VAL A 307 11.47 6.56 -14.50
C VAL A 307 12.24 6.03 -13.32
N THR A 308 12.95 4.92 -13.52
CA THR A 308 13.62 4.21 -12.42
C THR A 308 15.09 3.96 -12.78
N ALA A 309 15.98 4.19 -11.83
CA ALA A 309 17.42 3.94 -11.94
C ALA A 309 17.98 3.42 -10.61
#